data_b22042cf966107bdb06ab81c30ba7816
#
_entry.id   b22042cf966107bdb06ab81c30ba7816
#
_cell.length_a   1.000
_cell.length_b   1.000
_cell.length_c   1.000
_cell.angle_alpha   90.00
_cell.angle_beta   90.00
_cell.angle_gamma   90.00
#
_symmetry.space_group_name_H-M   'P 1'
#
loop_
_entity.id
_entity.type
_entity.pdbx_description
1 polymer ?
#
loop_
_entity_poly.entity_id
_entity_poly.type
_entity_poly.pdbx_seq_one_letter_code
_entity_poly.pdbx_strand_id
1 'polypeptide(L)'
;MFTSPNLSRSSIWTRLGMSMLAGTLLATQLQCSGGTEGPVENAPPSANSSEAAKAIARENALPGNPDWDIGKQATSGQLAAYADRESYAAGSDVRISVSANPSGQFSWKIFRMGGYGGKGGRLYAEGGPMPAPHQADPTFEPTTGLVVAGWPTTFTVTTRHADGKAWLTGVYLVLLTKVADGWQTYAIFIVRDDSRDAEVALHLPTATWHAYNDFGGESLYVSSHGLGHARKVSLDRPITLGFGSGKFLYEEAKAVRWLEDRGYDVEYLSSVDIGGSAGRIGNHKLYVTVGHDEYATMATMDRLEGALAAGTSLAFLTGNTLAWQVRYEANDRVMVGYKEFAKDEDPMRNSITPRLTSALFRDPIVNRPENQIIGVISDGSNNQPPGAPWIVTKADHWVYANTGLSNGSSIPNLVFYEWDSYVINEFTPSGVTVLASSVVPNNVIQGSRHEATIYERGRAFVFAAGTIYFNQHLQTEPAGPVGPVDQMFLNLLTRADATAYQP
;
A
#
# COMPACT_ATOMS: atom_id res chain seq x y z
N MET A 1 20.78 15.58 3.96
CA MET A 1 21.79 14.86 4.74
C MET A 1 21.21 14.64 6.12
N PHE A 2 20.64 13.47 6.37
CA PHE A 2 20.13 13.09 7.69
C PHE A 2 20.94 11.89 8.16
N THR A 3 21.74 12.09 9.17
CA THR A 3 22.50 11.05 9.86
C THR A 3 21.58 10.41 10.90
N SER A 4 21.24 9.16 10.71
CA SER A 4 20.54 8.34 11.72
C SER A 4 21.53 7.83 12.77
N PRO A 5 21.18 7.79 14.06
CA PRO A 5 22.02 7.15 15.07
C PRO A 5 21.94 5.63 14.98
N ASN A 6 23.09 4.99 15.05
CA ASN A 6 23.26 3.54 15.16
C ASN A 6 22.57 2.97 16.41
N LEU A 7 21.56 2.14 16.22
CA LEU A 7 21.04 1.24 17.26
C LEU A 7 21.51 -0.18 16.99
N SER A 8 22.36 -0.68 17.87
CA SER A 8 22.81 -2.07 17.90
C SER A 8 21.65 -3.00 18.25
N ARG A 9 21.29 -3.88 17.33
CA ARG A 9 20.33 -4.98 17.58
C ARG A 9 21.11 -6.26 17.87
N SER A 10 21.00 -6.77 19.09
CA SER A 10 21.36 -8.15 19.43
C SER A 10 20.08 -8.99 19.33
N SER A 11 19.98 -9.84 18.32
CA SER A 11 18.98 -10.91 18.25
C SER A 11 19.70 -12.25 18.24
N ILE A 12 19.56 -13.00 19.34
CA ILE A 12 20.09 -14.36 19.51
C ILE A 12 19.07 -15.33 18.90
N TRP A 13 19.47 -16.03 17.84
CA TRP A 13 18.73 -17.17 17.31
C TRP A 13 19.35 -18.47 17.81
N THR A 14 18.60 -19.20 18.64
CA THR A 14 18.98 -20.56 19.06
C THR A 14 18.45 -21.57 18.05
N ARG A 15 19.36 -22.30 17.40
CA ARG A 15 19.03 -23.46 16.57
C ARG A 15 18.73 -24.65 17.48
N LEU A 16 17.53 -25.21 17.36
CA LEU A 16 17.19 -26.55 17.85
C LEU A 16 17.20 -27.53 16.68
N GLY A 17 18.10 -28.49 16.72
CA GLY A 17 18.12 -29.60 15.79
C GLY A 17 17.07 -30.64 16.19
N MET A 18 16.33 -31.17 15.23
CA MET A 18 15.49 -32.35 15.39
C MET A 18 15.92 -33.44 14.43
N SER A 19 16.10 -34.65 15.02
CA SER A 19 16.47 -35.90 14.40
C SER A 19 15.40 -36.50 13.52
N MET A 20 15.83 -37.12 12.40
CA MET A 20 14.95 -37.86 11.49
C MET A 20 14.49 -39.19 12.11
N LEU A 21 13.22 -39.52 11.90
CA LEU A 21 12.73 -40.89 11.89
C LEU A 21 12.07 -41.16 10.53
N ALA A 22 12.61 -42.14 9.84
CA ALA A 22 12.13 -42.62 8.55
C ALA A 22 10.93 -43.56 8.72
N GLY A 23 9.83 -43.24 8.07
CA GLY A 23 8.67 -44.12 7.91
C GLY A 23 8.32 -44.28 6.45
N THR A 24 8.48 -45.50 5.96
CA THR A 24 8.18 -45.95 4.60
C THR A 24 6.63 -46.07 4.40
N LEU A 25 6.08 -45.38 3.39
CA LEU A 25 4.72 -45.66 2.92
C LEU A 25 4.68 -45.82 1.39
N LEU A 26 4.00 -46.85 0.94
CA LEU A 26 3.82 -47.27 -0.44
C LEU A 26 3.14 -46.18 -1.30
N ALA A 27 3.69 -45.94 -2.47
CA ALA A 27 3.09 -45.13 -3.52
C ALA A 27 2.14 -45.93 -4.40
N THR A 28 0.89 -45.51 -4.46
CA THR A 28 -0.04 -45.88 -5.55
C THR A 28 -0.01 -44.75 -6.58
N GLN A 29 0.45 -45.08 -7.79
CA GLN A 29 0.47 -44.18 -8.94
C GLN A 29 -0.95 -44.00 -9.49
N LEU A 30 -1.48 -42.78 -9.46
CA LEU A 30 -2.55 -42.32 -10.35
C LEU A 30 -1.90 -41.47 -11.44
N GLN A 31 -1.95 -41.95 -12.67
CA GLN A 31 -1.61 -41.18 -13.87
C GLN A 31 -2.67 -40.10 -14.11
N CYS A 32 -2.30 -38.84 -13.95
CA CYS A 32 -3.07 -37.73 -14.52
C CYS A 32 -2.47 -37.36 -15.88
N SER A 33 -3.27 -37.40 -16.91
CA SER A 33 -2.99 -37.00 -18.28
C SER A 33 -2.65 -35.48 -18.32
N GLY A 34 -1.44 -35.16 -18.75
CA GLY A 34 -1.01 -33.79 -18.98
C GLY A 34 -1.75 -33.18 -20.17
N GLY A 35 -2.61 -32.21 -19.91
CA GLY A 35 -3.08 -31.26 -20.91
C GLY A 35 -1.96 -30.18 -21.11
N THR A 36 -1.40 -30.15 -22.32
CA THR A 36 -0.55 -29.05 -22.78
C THR A 36 -1.43 -27.83 -22.99
N GLU A 37 -1.39 -26.86 -22.05
CA GLU A 37 -1.97 -25.53 -22.29
C GLU A 37 -1.13 -24.81 -23.34
N GLY A 38 -1.75 -24.49 -24.50
CA GLY A 38 -1.15 -23.70 -25.57
C GLY A 38 -0.87 -22.25 -25.11
N PRO A 39 -0.07 -21.48 -25.88
CA PRO A 39 0.23 -20.08 -25.57
C PRO A 39 -1.07 -19.28 -25.48
N VAL A 40 -1.22 -18.50 -24.39
CA VAL A 40 -2.33 -17.58 -24.25
C VAL A 40 -2.19 -16.49 -25.33
N GLU A 41 -3.03 -16.60 -26.36
CA GLU A 41 -3.16 -15.59 -27.39
C GLU A 41 -3.65 -14.28 -26.74
N ASN A 42 -3.05 -13.14 -27.10
CA ASN A 42 -3.53 -11.83 -26.65
C ASN A 42 -5.00 -11.68 -27.06
N ALA A 43 -5.92 -11.86 -26.13
CA ALA A 43 -7.34 -11.70 -26.39
C ALA A 43 -7.61 -10.24 -26.80
N PRO A 44 -8.38 -10.01 -27.87
CA PRO A 44 -8.81 -8.67 -28.23
C PRO A 44 -9.64 -8.06 -27.10
N PRO A 45 -9.65 -6.73 -26.92
CA PRO A 45 -10.39 -6.05 -25.87
C PRO A 45 -11.83 -6.53 -25.85
N SER A 46 -12.30 -7.03 -24.69
CA SER A 46 -13.64 -7.58 -24.60
C SER A 46 -14.68 -6.48 -24.77
N ALA A 47 -15.71 -6.75 -25.58
CA ALA A 47 -16.86 -5.85 -25.77
C ALA A 47 -17.66 -5.58 -24.49
N ASN A 48 -17.27 -6.16 -23.35
CA ASN A 48 -17.98 -6.17 -22.08
C ASN A 48 -17.30 -5.37 -20.94
N SER A 49 -16.43 -4.37 -21.26
CA SER A 49 -15.87 -3.49 -20.23
C SER A 49 -17.00 -2.77 -19.49
N SER A 50 -16.87 -2.66 -18.15
CA SER A 50 -17.89 -2.00 -17.32
C SER A 50 -18.09 -0.53 -17.72
N GLU A 51 -19.27 0.04 -17.48
CA GLU A 51 -19.51 1.48 -17.69
C GLU A 51 -18.59 2.32 -16.79
N ALA A 52 -18.15 1.78 -15.67
CA ALA A 52 -17.17 2.41 -14.79
C ALA A 52 -15.77 2.47 -15.40
N ALA A 53 -15.28 1.38 -16.02
CA ALA A 53 -14.03 1.38 -16.77
C ALA A 53 -14.05 2.45 -17.89
N LYS A 54 -15.17 2.51 -18.61
CA LYS A 54 -15.40 3.56 -19.63
C LYS A 54 -15.39 4.98 -19.04
N ALA A 55 -15.98 5.16 -17.84
CA ALA A 55 -15.99 6.46 -17.17
C ALA A 55 -14.57 6.88 -16.74
N ILE A 56 -13.77 5.97 -16.18
CA ILE A 56 -12.37 6.22 -15.81
C ILE A 56 -11.54 6.54 -17.06
N ALA A 57 -11.67 5.76 -18.14
CA ALA A 57 -10.94 6.00 -19.37
C ALA A 57 -11.32 7.35 -20.02
N ARG A 58 -12.61 7.71 -20.06
CA ARG A 58 -13.06 9.02 -20.53
C ARG A 58 -12.53 10.17 -19.68
N GLU A 59 -12.48 9.99 -18.37
CA GLU A 59 -11.91 10.97 -17.44
C GLU A 59 -10.42 11.18 -17.72
N ASN A 60 -9.63 10.11 -17.86
CA ASN A 60 -8.20 10.20 -18.15
C ASN A 60 -7.88 10.72 -19.56
N ALA A 61 -8.83 10.69 -20.50
CA ALA A 61 -8.71 11.31 -21.80
C ALA A 61 -8.90 12.85 -21.78
N LEU A 62 -9.39 13.42 -20.67
CA LEU A 62 -9.53 14.86 -20.50
C LEU A 62 -8.15 15.52 -20.27
N PRO A 63 -8.01 16.82 -20.61
CA PRO A 63 -6.78 17.55 -20.34
C PRO A 63 -6.42 17.55 -18.86
N GLY A 64 -5.20 17.11 -18.55
CA GLY A 64 -4.65 17.16 -17.20
C GLY A 64 -4.02 18.52 -16.85
N ASN A 65 -3.74 18.72 -15.58
CA ASN A 65 -3.09 19.88 -15.02
C ASN A 65 -1.78 19.45 -14.34
N PRO A 66 -0.61 20.02 -14.68
CA PRO A 66 0.65 19.71 -14.00
C PRO A 66 0.85 20.48 -12.69
N ASP A 67 0.03 21.49 -12.41
CA ASP A 67 0.15 22.41 -11.27
C ASP A 67 -0.35 21.83 -9.93
N TRP A 68 -0.56 20.51 -9.89
CA TRP A 68 -0.73 19.76 -8.65
C TRP A 68 0.60 19.58 -7.91
N ASP A 69 1.74 19.66 -8.61
CA ASP A 69 3.06 19.49 -8.00
C ASP A 69 3.43 20.68 -7.13
N ILE A 70 4.02 20.39 -5.98
CA ILE A 70 4.31 21.38 -4.95
C ILE A 70 5.59 22.16 -5.28
N GLY A 71 5.48 23.49 -5.33
CA GLY A 71 6.61 24.36 -5.66
C GLY A 71 7.43 24.79 -4.43
N LYS A 72 6.76 25.30 -3.41
CA LYS A 72 7.40 25.81 -2.18
C LYS A 72 6.89 25.05 -0.95
N GLN A 73 7.62 24.07 -0.53
CA GLN A 73 7.24 23.10 0.51
C GLN A 73 7.26 23.70 1.91
N ALA A 74 6.13 23.63 2.62
CA ALA A 74 6.03 23.98 4.04
C ALA A 74 6.63 22.85 4.89
N THR A 75 7.83 23.05 5.42
CA THR A 75 8.60 22.02 6.16
C THR A 75 8.68 22.23 7.66
N SER A 76 8.21 23.39 8.17
CA SER A 76 8.37 23.80 9.58
C SER A 76 7.09 24.41 10.14
N GLY A 77 5.92 23.87 9.78
CA GLY A 77 4.64 24.33 10.31
C GLY A 77 4.11 25.63 9.72
N GLN A 78 4.74 26.18 8.66
CA GLN A 78 4.24 27.40 7.99
C GLN A 78 2.81 27.24 7.46
N LEU A 79 2.48 26.03 7.02
CA LEU A 79 1.15 25.58 6.61
C LEU A 79 1.06 24.07 6.82
N ALA A 80 -0.02 23.58 7.43
CA ALA A 80 -0.29 22.16 7.62
C ALA A 80 -1.79 21.90 7.46
N ALA A 81 -2.16 20.74 6.95
CA ALA A 81 -3.55 20.35 6.74
C ALA A 81 -3.75 18.85 6.80
N TYR A 82 -4.97 18.42 7.08
CA TYR A 82 -5.40 17.02 6.95
C TYR A 82 -6.91 16.92 6.75
N ALA A 83 -7.35 15.82 6.12
CA ALA A 83 -8.74 15.45 6.02
C ALA A 83 -9.19 14.66 7.26
N ASP A 84 -10.44 14.82 7.70
CA ASP A 84 -10.97 14.15 8.89
C ASP A 84 -11.12 12.62 8.71
N ARG A 85 -10.98 12.10 7.49
CA ARG A 85 -10.93 10.67 7.14
C ARG A 85 -9.96 10.41 6.00
N GLU A 86 -9.49 9.17 5.89
CA GLU A 86 -8.66 8.74 4.77
C GLU A 86 -9.46 8.54 3.48
N SER A 87 -10.74 8.14 3.62
CA SER A 87 -11.60 7.83 2.49
C SER A 87 -13.07 8.23 2.74
N TYR A 88 -13.78 8.49 1.63
CA TYR A 88 -15.16 8.95 1.62
C TYR A 88 -15.93 8.25 0.51
N ALA A 89 -17.21 7.93 0.76
CA ALA A 89 -18.11 7.53 -0.31
C ALA A 89 -18.32 8.69 -1.30
N ALA A 90 -18.40 8.40 -2.58
CA ALA A 90 -18.64 9.40 -3.63
C ALA A 90 -19.92 10.21 -3.35
N GLY A 91 -19.81 11.52 -3.45
CA GLY A 91 -20.89 12.45 -3.13
C GLY A 91 -20.97 12.91 -1.67
N SER A 92 -20.05 12.45 -0.80
CA SER A 92 -19.95 12.85 0.61
C SER A 92 -19.19 14.16 0.80
N ASP A 93 -19.33 14.72 2.00
CA ASP A 93 -18.59 15.89 2.44
C ASP A 93 -17.21 15.48 2.99
N VAL A 94 -16.16 16.10 2.48
CA VAL A 94 -14.77 16.02 2.95
C VAL A 94 -14.49 17.23 3.81
N ARG A 95 -14.12 17.03 5.07
CA ARG A 95 -13.77 18.09 6.01
C ARG A 95 -12.27 18.22 6.10
N ILE A 96 -11.77 19.43 5.87
CA ILE A 96 -10.33 19.74 5.90
C ILE A 96 -10.03 20.69 7.05
N SER A 97 -9.09 20.31 7.89
CA SER A 97 -8.52 21.14 8.94
C SER A 97 -7.21 21.74 8.49
N VAL A 98 -7.00 23.03 8.72
CA VAL A 98 -5.82 23.78 8.29
C VAL A 98 -5.25 24.59 9.44
N SER A 99 -3.93 24.61 9.55
CA SER A 99 -3.18 25.49 10.45
C SER A 99 -2.08 26.25 9.69
N ALA A 100 -1.88 27.52 9.99
CA ALA A 100 -0.77 28.31 9.46
C ALA A 100 -0.05 29.07 10.57
N ASN A 101 1.28 29.09 10.53
CA ASN A 101 2.09 29.86 11.45
C ASN A 101 3.07 30.77 10.66
N PRO A 102 2.97 32.12 10.80
CA PRO A 102 1.87 32.85 11.44
C PRO A 102 0.53 32.65 10.71
N SER A 103 -0.59 32.92 11.40
CA SER A 103 -1.92 32.91 10.80
C SER A 103 -1.99 33.86 9.59
N GLY A 104 -2.90 33.63 8.66
CA GLY A 104 -3.02 34.41 7.43
C GLY A 104 -4.18 33.97 6.57
N GLN A 105 -3.95 33.91 5.28
CA GLN A 105 -4.92 33.41 4.29
C GLN A 105 -4.27 32.30 3.45
N PHE A 106 -5.10 31.39 2.97
CA PHE A 106 -4.71 30.35 2.00
C PHE A 106 -5.73 30.21 0.88
N SER A 107 -5.27 29.73 -0.26
CA SER A 107 -6.09 29.18 -1.34
C SER A 107 -5.85 27.68 -1.44
N TRP A 108 -6.78 26.96 -2.07
CA TRP A 108 -6.65 25.52 -2.25
C TRP A 108 -7.14 25.08 -3.64
N LYS A 109 -6.54 24.00 -4.12
CA LYS A 109 -6.93 23.29 -5.33
C LYS A 109 -7.02 21.79 -5.03
N ILE A 110 -8.02 21.12 -5.55
CA ILE A 110 -8.19 19.68 -5.43
C ILE A 110 -7.98 19.04 -6.78
N PHE A 111 -7.03 18.12 -6.85
CA PHE A 111 -6.70 17.37 -8.06
C PHE A 111 -7.05 15.90 -7.86
N ARG A 112 -7.79 15.32 -8.83
CA ARG A 112 -7.89 13.88 -8.96
C ARG A 112 -6.62 13.37 -9.63
N MET A 113 -5.98 12.37 -9.01
CA MET A 113 -4.76 11.76 -9.53
C MET A 113 -5.09 10.65 -10.53
N GLY A 114 -4.32 10.56 -11.59
CA GLY A 114 -4.53 9.59 -12.68
C GLY A 114 -3.49 9.80 -13.78
N GLY A 115 -3.75 9.31 -15.00
CA GLY A 115 -2.83 9.45 -16.12
C GLY A 115 -2.88 10.80 -16.82
N TYR A 116 -4.05 11.17 -17.36
CA TYR A 116 -4.30 12.46 -18.00
C TYR A 116 -3.25 12.86 -19.04
N GLY A 117 -2.88 11.93 -19.92
CA GLY A 117 -1.86 12.16 -20.95
C GLY A 117 -0.48 12.46 -20.36
N GLY A 118 -0.09 11.82 -19.26
CA GLY A 118 1.19 12.00 -18.58
C GLY A 118 1.23 13.20 -17.63
N LYS A 119 0.14 13.99 -17.47
CA LYS A 119 0.09 15.13 -16.54
C LYS A 119 -0.05 14.71 -15.07
N GLY A 120 -0.52 13.51 -14.80
CA GLY A 120 -0.59 12.92 -13.46
C GLY A 120 -1.75 13.37 -12.57
N GLY A 121 -2.43 14.45 -12.92
CA GLY A 121 -3.58 14.95 -12.18
C GLY A 121 -4.46 15.87 -13.00
N ARG A 122 -5.71 16.05 -12.58
CA ARG A 122 -6.69 16.98 -13.16
C ARG A 122 -7.41 17.75 -12.07
N LEU A 123 -7.53 19.07 -12.24
CA LEU A 123 -8.23 19.96 -11.31
C LEU A 123 -9.73 19.63 -11.26
N TYR A 124 -10.23 19.38 -10.07
CA TYR A 124 -11.65 19.08 -9.80
C TYR A 124 -12.37 20.20 -9.08
N ALA A 125 -11.69 20.89 -8.16
CA ALA A 125 -12.23 22.03 -7.44
C ALA A 125 -11.10 22.96 -6.97
N GLU A 126 -11.46 24.22 -6.75
CA GLU A 126 -10.55 25.22 -6.16
C GLU A 126 -11.33 26.24 -5.34
N GLY A 127 -10.66 26.95 -4.45
CA GLY A 127 -11.27 27.98 -3.64
C GLY A 127 -10.30 28.82 -2.84
N GLY A 128 -10.84 29.81 -2.16
CA GLY A 128 -10.08 30.81 -1.43
C GLY A 128 -9.86 32.11 -2.23
N PRO A 129 -9.14 33.12 -1.70
CA PRO A 129 -8.49 33.09 -0.37
C PRO A 129 -9.49 33.03 0.80
N MET A 130 -9.12 32.26 1.83
CA MET A 130 -9.88 32.15 3.06
C MET A 130 -8.94 32.14 4.30
N PRO A 131 -9.46 32.42 5.52
CA PRO A 131 -8.61 32.49 6.72
C PRO A 131 -7.88 31.16 7.00
N ALA A 132 -6.57 31.23 7.25
CA ALA A 132 -5.76 30.15 7.80
C ALA A 132 -5.46 30.49 9.27
N PRO A 133 -6.17 29.93 10.25
CA PRO A 133 -5.88 30.15 11.66
C PRO A 133 -4.54 29.52 12.05
N HIS A 134 -3.94 30.03 13.11
CA HIS A 134 -2.98 29.26 13.86
C HIS A 134 -3.76 28.39 14.86
N GLN A 135 -3.76 27.09 14.64
CA GLN A 135 -4.47 26.14 15.46
C GLN A 135 -3.74 25.90 16.79
N ALA A 136 -4.47 25.36 17.77
CA ALA A 136 -3.88 24.95 19.04
C ALA A 136 -2.79 23.90 18.83
N ASP A 137 -1.81 23.88 19.72
CA ASP A 137 -0.80 22.84 19.79
C ASP A 137 -1.46 21.47 19.96
N PRO A 138 -0.91 20.40 19.36
CA PRO A 138 -1.46 19.07 19.52
C PRO A 138 -1.40 18.61 20.99
N THR A 139 -2.36 17.79 21.39
CA THR A 139 -2.32 17.11 22.68
C THR A 139 -1.32 15.96 22.63
N PHE A 140 -0.62 15.72 23.73
CA PHE A 140 0.33 14.63 23.91
C PHE A 140 -0.05 13.77 25.12
N GLU A 141 -0.15 12.45 24.91
CA GLU A 141 -0.38 11.48 26.00
C GLU A 141 0.96 10.76 26.29
N PRO A 142 1.55 10.96 27.50
CA PRO A 142 2.94 10.58 27.73
C PRO A 142 3.17 9.07 27.92
N THR A 143 2.12 8.26 28.16
CA THR A 143 2.29 6.81 28.38
C THR A 143 2.50 6.06 27.06
N THR A 144 1.76 6.45 26.02
CA THR A 144 1.78 5.76 24.73
C THR A 144 2.37 6.59 23.62
N GLY A 145 2.72 7.86 23.88
CA GLY A 145 3.22 8.78 22.86
C GLY A 145 2.15 9.24 21.87
N LEU A 146 0.87 9.14 22.23
CA LEU A 146 -0.21 9.55 21.33
C LEU A 146 -0.25 11.07 21.19
N VAL A 147 -0.07 11.53 19.95
CA VAL A 147 -0.22 12.95 19.55
C VAL A 147 -1.48 13.10 18.70
N VAL A 148 -2.38 14.00 19.11
CA VAL A 148 -3.61 14.32 18.41
C VAL A 148 -3.66 15.81 18.12
N ALA A 149 -3.77 16.21 16.85
CA ALA A 149 -3.96 17.62 16.48
C ALA A 149 -5.39 18.06 16.84
N GLY A 150 -6.40 17.28 16.47
CA GLY A 150 -7.79 17.52 16.86
C GLY A 150 -8.33 18.88 16.42
N TRP A 151 -7.81 19.44 15.33
CA TRP A 151 -8.16 20.79 14.89
C TRP A 151 -9.60 20.84 14.36
N PRO A 152 -10.36 21.93 14.62
CA PRO A 152 -11.65 22.11 14.03
C PRO A 152 -11.56 22.18 12.50
N THR A 153 -12.63 21.73 11.83
CA THR A 153 -12.76 21.85 10.38
C THR A 153 -12.65 23.30 9.93
N THR A 154 -11.74 23.57 8.99
CA THR A 154 -11.55 24.90 8.43
C THR A 154 -12.47 25.12 7.22
N PHE A 155 -12.63 24.11 6.37
CA PHE A 155 -13.57 24.13 5.25
C PHE A 155 -14.05 22.72 4.89
N THR A 156 -15.15 22.68 4.14
CA THR A 156 -15.77 21.43 3.68
C THR A 156 -15.93 21.50 2.16
N VAL A 157 -15.68 20.39 1.49
CA VAL A 157 -15.92 20.21 0.06
C VAL A 157 -16.80 18.99 -0.13
N THR A 158 -17.92 19.14 -0.83
CA THR A 158 -18.75 17.99 -1.25
C THR A 158 -18.14 17.38 -2.50
N THR A 159 -17.96 16.06 -2.51
CA THR A 159 -17.39 15.33 -3.66
C THR A 159 -18.42 15.17 -4.80
N ARG A 160 -18.94 16.33 -5.28
CA ARG A 160 -19.87 16.47 -6.40
C ARG A 160 -19.43 17.58 -7.33
N HIS A 161 -19.69 17.36 -8.61
CA HIS A 161 -19.60 18.41 -9.63
C HIS A 161 -20.78 19.39 -9.53
N ALA A 162 -20.67 20.53 -10.19
CA ALA A 162 -21.73 21.55 -10.21
C ALA A 162 -23.05 21.04 -10.83
N ASP A 163 -23.00 20.03 -11.70
CA ASP A 163 -24.17 19.35 -12.25
C ASP A 163 -24.80 18.30 -11.31
N GLY A 164 -24.28 18.19 -10.08
CA GLY A 164 -24.75 17.27 -9.03
C GLY A 164 -24.23 15.85 -9.12
N LYS A 165 -23.47 15.50 -10.17
CA LYS A 165 -22.86 14.17 -10.27
C LYS A 165 -21.76 13.99 -9.22
N ALA A 166 -21.73 12.82 -8.59
CA ALA A 166 -20.67 12.46 -7.68
C ALA A 166 -19.30 12.40 -8.42
N TRP A 167 -18.23 12.74 -7.71
CA TRP A 167 -16.87 12.53 -8.22
C TRP A 167 -16.58 11.06 -8.42
N LEU A 168 -15.74 10.76 -9.40
CA LEU A 168 -15.30 9.39 -9.66
C LEU A 168 -14.45 8.87 -8.50
N THR A 169 -14.47 7.56 -8.32
CA THR A 169 -13.50 6.88 -7.46
C THR A 169 -12.08 7.30 -7.83
N GLY A 170 -11.19 7.43 -6.85
CA GLY A 170 -9.84 7.89 -7.11
C GLY A 170 -9.14 8.43 -5.88
N VAL A 171 -7.88 8.80 -6.07
CA VAL A 171 -7.06 9.50 -5.08
C VAL A 171 -7.08 10.98 -5.38
N TYR A 172 -7.29 11.79 -4.35
CA TYR A 172 -7.39 13.23 -4.46
C TYR A 172 -6.37 13.93 -3.59
N LEU A 173 -5.58 14.83 -4.20
CA LEU A 173 -4.67 15.73 -3.51
C LEU A 173 -5.30 17.11 -3.38
N VAL A 174 -5.36 17.62 -2.16
CA VAL A 174 -5.68 19.03 -1.86
C VAL A 174 -4.36 19.76 -1.73
N LEU A 175 -4.00 20.56 -2.74
CA LEU A 175 -2.86 21.46 -2.67
C LEU A 175 -3.29 22.77 -2.02
N LEU A 176 -2.74 23.09 -0.85
CA LEU A 176 -2.97 24.35 -0.14
C LEU A 176 -1.78 25.28 -0.37
N THR A 177 -2.07 26.56 -0.60
CA THR A 177 -1.04 27.59 -0.82
C THR A 177 -1.32 28.79 0.10
N LYS A 178 -0.36 29.11 0.97
CA LYS A 178 -0.42 30.31 1.83
C LYS A 178 -0.23 31.56 0.97
N VAL A 179 -1.17 32.48 1.05
CA VAL A 179 -1.24 33.64 0.11
C VAL A 179 -0.06 34.60 0.29
N ALA A 180 0.35 34.84 1.56
CA ALA A 180 1.34 35.87 1.86
C ALA A 180 2.75 35.57 1.33
N ASP A 181 3.14 34.30 1.29
CA ASP A 181 4.53 33.90 1.08
C ASP A 181 4.69 32.65 0.19
N GLY A 182 3.57 32.07 -0.26
CA GLY A 182 3.55 30.97 -1.22
C GLY A 182 3.95 29.59 -0.68
N TRP A 183 4.02 29.40 0.65
CA TRP A 183 4.24 28.08 1.23
C TRP A 183 3.10 27.14 0.91
N GLN A 184 3.43 25.88 0.60
CA GLN A 184 2.49 24.89 0.14
C GLN A 184 2.56 23.60 0.96
N THR A 185 1.42 22.95 1.12
CA THR A 185 1.28 21.61 1.70
C THR A 185 0.15 20.86 1.02
N TYR A 186 0.12 19.55 1.19
CA TYR A 186 -1.04 18.73 0.77
C TYR A 186 -1.91 18.33 1.97
N ALA A 187 -3.15 17.99 1.65
CA ALA A 187 -3.92 16.96 2.32
C ALA A 187 -4.34 15.93 1.26
N ILE A 188 -4.52 14.68 1.66
CA ILE A 188 -4.85 13.58 0.76
C ILE A 188 -6.09 12.86 1.24
N PHE A 189 -6.94 12.42 0.30
CA PHE A 189 -8.06 11.54 0.60
C PHE A 189 -8.43 10.68 -0.61
N ILE A 190 -9.16 9.61 -0.34
CA ILE A 190 -9.69 8.68 -1.33
C ILE A 190 -11.20 8.92 -1.49
N VAL A 191 -11.72 8.86 -2.71
CA VAL A 191 -13.15 8.74 -3.00
C VAL A 191 -13.43 7.32 -3.46
N ARG A 192 -14.34 6.62 -2.75
CA ARG A 192 -14.79 5.25 -3.06
C ARG A 192 -16.13 5.28 -3.77
N ASP A 193 -16.39 4.27 -4.58
CA ASP A 193 -17.72 3.97 -5.12
C ASP A 193 -18.35 2.80 -4.36
N ASP A 194 -19.01 3.10 -3.23
CA ASP A 194 -19.63 2.09 -2.35
C ASP A 194 -20.88 1.43 -2.98
N SER A 195 -21.28 1.83 -4.19
CA SER A 195 -22.47 1.30 -4.87
C SER A 195 -22.20 -0.01 -5.64
N ARG A 196 -20.95 -0.38 -5.85
CA ARG A 196 -20.52 -1.54 -6.64
C ARG A 196 -19.15 -2.05 -6.20
N ASP A 197 -18.79 -3.23 -6.66
CA ASP A 197 -17.42 -3.74 -6.59
C ASP A 197 -16.75 -3.55 -7.95
N ALA A 198 -15.60 -2.86 -8.01
CA ALA A 198 -14.78 -2.73 -9.21
C ALA A 198 -14.09 -4.05 -9.56
N GLU A 199 -13.60 -4.22 -10.80
CA GLU A 199 -12.84 -5.41 -11.15
C GLU A 199 -11.51 -5.50 -10.38
N VAL A 200 -10.86 -4.36 -10.16
CA VAL A 200 -9.59 -4.23 -9.42
C VAL A 200 -9.80 -3.38 -8.17
N ALA A 201 -9.44 -3.91 -7.00
CA ALA A 201 -9.28 -3.13 -5.79
C ALA A 201 -7.81 -2.76 -5.60
N LEU A 202 -7.48 -1.49 -5.62
CA LEU A 202 -6.13 -0.99 -5.32
C LEU A 202 -6.09 -0.47 -3.88
N HIS A 203 -5.37 -1.18 -3.03
CA HIS A 203 -5.11 -0.79 -1.65
C HIS A 203 -3.94 0.19 -1.57
N LEU A 204 -4.17 1.34 -0.96
CA LEU A 204 -3.15 2.30 -0.55
C LEU A 204 -2.79 2.03 0.91
N PRO A 205 -1.54 1.70 1.26
CA PRO A 205 -1.16 1.26 2.60
C PRO A 205 -1.07 2.43 3.59
N THR A 206 -2.20 3.08 3.85
CA THR A 206 -2.28 4.28 4.70
C THR A 206 -1.89 4.02 6.16
N ALA A 207 -2.04 2.79 6.66
CA ALA A 207 -1.54 2.39 7.97
C ALA A 207 -0.01 2.58 8.07
N THR A 208 0.73 2.24 7.01
CA THR A 208 2.17 2.48 6.95
C THR A 208 2.48 3.98 6.91
N TRP A 209 1.69 4.79 6.18
CA TRP A 209 1.88 6.25 6.21
C TRP A 209 1.76 6.80 7.64
N HIS A 210 0.72 6.41 8.37
CA HIS A 210 0.50 6.84 9.76
C HIS A 210 1.55 6.30 10.74
N ALA A 211 2.05 5.09 10.52
CA ALA A 211 3.12 4.51 11.32
C ALA A 211 4.42 5.32 11.24
N TYR A 212 4.75 5.84 10.06
CA TYR A 212 5.94 6.65 9.81
C TYR A 212 5.71 8.16 10.04
N ASN A 213 4.46 8.63 10.16
CA ASN A 213 4.14 10.04 10.36
C ASN A 213 4.63 10.51 11.72
N ASP A 214 5.60 11.40 11.76
CA ASP A 214 6.26 11.93 12.96
C ASP A 214 5.71 13.30 13.42
N PHE A 215 4.51 13.68 12.98
CA PHE A 215 3.88 14.91 13.40
C PHE A 215 3.80 15.01 14.93
N GLY A 216 4.28 16.14 15.49
CA GLY A 216 4.39 16.36 16.93
C GLY A 216 5.54 15.59 17.60
N GLY A 217 6.49 15.07 16.80
CA GLY A 217 7.69 14.37 17.28
C GLY A 217 7.47 12.89 17.64
N GLU A 218 6.31 12.32 17.31
CA GLU A 218 5.93 10.97 17.70
C GLU A 218 5.42 10.13 16.51
N SER A 219 6.01 8.94 16.34
CA SER A 219 5.57 7.94 15.36
C SER A 219 5.81 6.53 15.90
N LEU A 220 5.44 5.45 15.17
CA LEU A 220 5.82 4.08 15.55
C LEU A 220 7.31 3.76 15.33
N TYR A 221 8.15 4.78 15.05
CA TYR A 221 9.59 4.64 14.83
C TYR A 221 10.42 5.60 15.67
N VAL A 222 9.87 6.76 16.03
CA VAL A 222 10.57 7.79 16.79
C VAL A 222 9.70 8.37 17.89
N SER A 223 10.36 8.86 18.94
CA SER A 223 9.76 9.66 19.99
C SER A 223 10.72 10.77 20.40
N SER A 224 10.26 12.01 20.34
CA SER A 224 11.00 13.18 20.84
C SER A 224 10.92 13.30 22.37
N HIS A 225 10.07 12.50 23.03
CA HIS A 225 9.86 12.50 24.48
C HIS A 225 10.52 11.30 25.20
N GLY A 226 11.42 10.58 24.51
CA GLY A 226 12.24 9.55 25.14
C GLY A 226 11.59 8.16 25.27
N LEU A 227 10.45 7.92 24.60
CA LEU A 227 9.76 6.62 24.62
C LEU A 227 10.38 5.55 23.70
N GLY A 228 11.48 5.89 22.98
CA GLY A 228 11.98 5.09 21.87
C GLY A 228 11.12 5.29 20.61
N HIS A 229 9.85 4.91 20.68
CA HIS A 229 8.82 5.25 19.68
C HIS A 229 7.44 5.30 20.36
N ALA A 230 6.45 5.94 19.72
CA ALA A 230 5.07 5.90 20.18
C ALA A 230 4.48 4.48 20.12
N ARG A 231 3.51 4.20 20.98
CA ARG A 231 2.69 2.97 20.98
C ARG A 231 1.37 3.17 20.26
N LYS A 232 0.97 4.45 20.13
CA LYS A 232 -0.27 4.84 19.46
C LYS A 232 -0.02 6.04 18.58
N VAL A 233 -0.65 6.05 17.41
CA VAL A 233 -0.64 7.19 16.49
C VAL A 233 -2.07 7.56 16.12
N SER A 234 -2.35 8.87 16.10
CA SER A 234 -3.65 9.39 15.68
C SER A 234 -3.70 9.55 14.17
N LEU A 235 -4.88 9.30 13.58
CA LEU A 235 -5.21 9.67 12.21
C LEU A 235 -5.73 11.12 12.13
N ASP A 236 -6.01 11.76 13.29
CA ASP A 236 -6.48 13.14 13.41
C ASP A 236 -5.31 14.13 13.58
N ARG A 237 -4.38 14.09 12.63
CA ARG A 237 -3.21 14.98 12.59
C ARG A 237 -2.65 15.10 11.18
N PRO A 238 -1.98 16.22 10.84
CA PRO A 238 -1.29 16.36 9.56
C PRO A 238 -0.29 15.22 9.31
N ILE A 239 -0.15 14.83 8.05
CA ILE A 239 0.88 13.89 7.61
C ILE A 239 2.12 14.71 7.25
N THR A 240 3.28 14.40 7.86
CA THR A 240 4.55 15.08 7.55
C THR A 240 5.19 14.52 6.28
N LEU A 241 5.01 13.22 6.03
CA LEU A 241 5.54 12.55 4.85
C LEU A 241 4.96 13.15 3.57
N GLY A 242 5.83 13.32 2.56
CA GLY A 242 5.42 13.83 1.26
C GLY A 242 4.68 15.18 1.34
N PHE A 243 5.00 15.99 2.35
CA PHE A 243 4.37 17.29 2.59
C PHE A 243 2.84 17.23 2.69
N GLY A 244 2.31 16.12 3.26
CA GLY A 244 0.89 15.86 3.44
C GLY A 244 0.30 14.81 2.51
N SER A 245 1.05 14.34 1.50
CA SER A 245 0.60 13.29 0.57
C SER A 245 0.86 11.86 1.07
N GLY A 246 1.41 11.68 2.26
CA GLY A 246 1.87 10.39 2.74
C GLY A 246 3.00 9.84 1.87
N LYS A 247 2.98 8.56 1.61
CA LYS A 247 3.92 7.92 0.68
C LYS A 247 3.38 7.89 -0.77
N PHE A 248 2.14 8.33 -1.00
CA PHE A 248 1.43 8.21 -2.27
C PHE A 248 2.26 8.61 -3.49
N LEU A 249 2.83 9.83 -3.49
CA LEU A 249 3.58 10.35 -4.65
C LEU A 249 4.88 9.56 -4.91
N TYR A 250 5.46 8.96 -3.87
CA TYR A 250 6.72 8.21 -3.97
C TYR A 250 6.51 6.73 -4.30
N GLU A 251 5.48 6.11 -3.74
CA GLU A 251 5.35 4.65 -3.75
C GLU A 251 4.14 4.16 -4.56
N GLU A 252 2.99 4.88 -4.61
CA GLU A 252 1.76 4.32 -5.18
C GLU A 252 1.29 5.00 -6.47
N ALA A 253 1.60 6.29 -6.68
CA ALA A 253 1.07 7.08 -7.78
C ALA A 253 1.34 6.48 -9.18
N LYS A 254 2.45 5.77 -9.36
CA LYS A 254 2.76 5.10 -10.63
C LYS A 254 1.77 3.99 -10.96
N ALA A 255 1.39 3.18 -9.96
CA ALA A 255 0.41 2.11 -10.16
C ALA A 255 -0.98 2.69 -10.48
N VAL A 256 -1.39 3.77 -9.81
CA VAL A 256 -2.63 4.50 -10.10
C VAL A 256 -2.65 4.95 -11.56
N ARG A 257 -1.62 5.70 -11.99
CA ARG A 257 -1.50 6.18 -13.37
C ARG A 257 -1.51 5.03 -14.37
N TRP A 258 -0.76 3.98 -14.08
CA TRP A 258 -0.61 2.84 -14.96
C TRP A 258 -1.94 2.10 -15.21
N LEU A 259 -2.73 1.86 -14.16
CA LEU A 259 -4.02 1.21 -14.25
C LEU A 259 -5.05 2.08 -14.97
N GLU A 260 -5.11 3.36 -14.64
CA GLU A 260 -6.10 4.27 -15.20
C GLU A 260 -5.79 4.62 -16.68
N ASP A 261 -4.53 4.81 -17.05
CA ASP A 261 -4.13 5.06 -18.45
C ASP A 261 -4.48 3.87 -19.37
N ARG A 262 -4.54 2.66 -18.78
CA ARG A 262 -4.94 1.45 -19.51
C ARG A 262 -6.42 1.14 -19.44
N GLY A 263 -7.21 1.97 -18.76
CA GLY A 263 -8.68 1.88 -18.72
C GLY A 263 -9.21 0.72 -17.87
N TYR A 264 -8.48 0.30 -16.83
CA TYR A 264 -9.00 -0.67 -15.88
C TYR A 264 -10.07 -0.07 -14.98
N ASP A 265 -11.05 -0.88 -14.60
CA ASP A 265 -12.04 -0.54 -13.58
C ASP A 265 -11.44 -0.72 -12.19
N VAL A 266 -11.07 0.40 -11.55
CA VAL A 266 -10.33 0.42 -10.28
C VAL A 266 -11.15 1.09 -9.19
N GLU A 267 -11.23 0.46 -8.02
CA GLU A 267 -11.62 1.06 -6.75
C GLU A 267 -10.39 1.24 -5.87
N TYR A 268 -10.37 2.34 -5.11
CA TYR A 268 -9.26 2.68 -4.22
C TYR A 268 -9.70 2.51 -2.77
N LEU A 269 -8.90 1.81 -1.96
CA LEU A 269 -9.18 1.51 -0.57
C LEU A 269 -8.02 1.97 0.33
N SER A 270 -8.35 2.55 1.48
CA SER A 270 -7.38 2.80 2.56
C SER A 270 -7.21 1.55 3.44
N SER A 271 -6.21 1.55 4.31
CA SER A 271 -6.04 0.49 5.30
C SER A 271 -7.20 0.43 6.30
N VAL A 272 -7.86 1.55 6.60
CA VAL A 272 -9.06 1.58 7.45
C VAL A 272 -10.27 0.99 6.71
N ASP A 273 -10.40 1.21 5.42
CA ASP A 273 -11.49 0.61 4.62
C ASP A 273 -11.43 -0.92 4.61
N ILE A 274 -10.23 -1.49 4.75
CA ILE A 274 -10.04 -2.93 4.79
C ILE A 274 -9.99 -3.44 6.23
N GLY A 275 -9.19 -2.81 7.09
CA GLY A 275 -8.84 -3.30 8.42
C GLY A 275 -9.64 -2.73 9.57
N GLY A 276 -10.40 -1.65 9.36
CA GLY A 276 -11.21 -0.98 10.36
C GLY A 276 -12.45 -1.77 10.80
N SER A 277 -13.18 -1.21 11.77
CA SER A 277 -14.36 -1.85 12.39
C SER A 277 -15.49 -2.13 11.40
N ALA A 278 -15.73 -1.23 10.45
CA ALA A 278 -16.70 -1.35 9.37
C ALA A 278 -16.04 -1.78 8.04
N GLY A 279 -14.79 -2.23 8.08
CA GLY A 279 -14.03 -2.53 6.88
C GLY A 279 -14.57 -3.74 6.12
N ARG A 280 -14.33 -3.73 4.81
CA ARG A 280 -14.69 -4.85 3.91
C ARG A 280 -13.70 -4.95 2.75
N ILE A 281 -13.66 -6.11 2.13
CA ILE A 281 -13.17 -6.30 0.76
C ILE A 281 -14.38 -6.79 -0.04
N GLY A 282 -14.66 -6.15 -1.18
CA GLY A 282 -15.72 -6.53 -2.09
C GLY A 282 -15.41 -7.79 -2.92
N ASN A 283 -16.28 -8.10 -3.88
CA ASN A 283 -16.09 -9.22 -4.80
C ASN A 283 -15.30 -8.76 -6.04
N HIS A 284 -14.03 -8.44 -5.83
CA HIS A 284 -13.13 -8.04 -6.91
C HIS A 284 -12.56 -9.26 -7.65
N LYS A 285 -12.14 -9.08 -8.89
CA LYS A 285 -11.37 -10.08 -9.63
C LYS A 285 -9.93 -10.14 -9.13
N LEU A 286 -9.35 -8.97 -8.83
CA LEU A 286 -8.00 -8.81 -8.32
C LEU A 286 -7.95 -7.74 -7.22
N TYR A 287 -7.43 -8.12 -6.07
CA TYR A 287 -6.94 -7.19 -5.05
C TYR A 287 -5.45 -6.94 -5.28
N VAL A 288 -5.04 -5.68 -5.29
CA VAL A 288 -3.65 -5.25 -5.46
C VAL A 288 -3.26 -4.33 -4.32
N THR A 289 -2.13 -4.58 -3.68
CA THR A 289 -1.46 -3.60 -2.82
C THR A 289 -0.09 -3.26 -3.40
N VAL A 290 0.36 -2.03 -3.21
CA VAL A 290 1.57 -1.49 -3.86
C VAL A 290 2.42 -0.69 -2.88
N GLY A 291 3.72 -0.58 -3.16
CA GLY A 291 4.64 0.22 -2.35
C GLY A 291 5.02 -0.47 -1.04
N HIS A 292 4.76 0.16 0.11
CA HIS A 292 5.17 -0.31 1.43
C HIS A 292 3.97 -0.63 2.32
N ASP A 293 3.50 -1.86 2.28
CA ASP A 293 2.34 -2.35 3.04
C ASP A 293 2.78 -3.16 4.26
N GLU A 294 3.38 -2.49 5.24
CA GLU A 294 4.02 -3.10 6.41
C GLU A 294 3.04 -3.43 7.55
N TYR A 295 1.94 -2.67 7.67
CA TYR A 295 1.04 -2.72 8.83
C TYR A 295 -0.36 -3.18 8.45
N ALA A 296 -0.85 -4.21 9.16
CA ALA A 296 -2.21 -4.71 8.97
C ALA A 296 -2.89 -5.01 10.31
N THR A 297 -4.23 -5.07 10.31
CA THR A 297 -4.98 -5.60 11.44
C THR A 297 -5.24 -7.11 11.26
N MET A 298 -5.60 -7.80 12.35
CA MET A 298 -6.09 -9.18 12.26
C MET A 298 -7.28 -9.28 11.30
N ALA A 299 -8.17 -8.28 11.31
CA ALA A 299 -9.32 -8.21 10.44
C ALA A 299 -8.93 -8.06 8.95
N THR A 300 -7.84 -7.36 8.64
CA THR A 300 -7.27 -7.30 7.27
C THR A 300 -6.90 -8.70 6.80
N MET A 301 -6.18 -9.47 7.61
CA MET A 301 -5.78 -10.84 7.28
C MET A 301 -7.00 -11.75 7.08
N ASP A 302 -8.02 -11.66 7.95
CA ASP A 302 -9.26 -12.44 7.85
C ASP A 302 -10.01 -12.13 6.54
N ARG A 303 -10.07 -10.84 6.16
CA ARG A 303 -10.77 -10.39 4.93
C ARG A 303 -10.04 -10.78 3.67
N LEU A 304 -8.71 -10.68 3.65
CA LEU A 304 -7.90 -11.15 2.53
C LEU A 304 -8.06 -12.66 2.32
N GLU A 305 -8.03 -13.44 3.40
CA GLU A 305 -8.23 -14.88 3.35
C GLU A 305 -9.66 -15.26 2.89
N GLY A 306 -10.66 -14.50 3.36
CA GLY A 306 -12.05 -14.62 2.92
C GLY A 306 -12.25 -14.28 1.44
N ALA A 307 -11.64 -13.18 0.97
CA ALA A 307 -11.69 -12.77 -0.44
C ALA A 307 -11.03 -13.81 -1.35
N LEU A 308 -9.85 -14.33 -0.96
CA LEU A 308 -9.16 -15.40 -1.67
C LEU A 308 -10.01 -16.68 -1.73
N ALA A 309 -10.67 -17.04 -0.61
CA ALA A 309 -11.56 -18.20 -0.56
C ALA A 309 -12.81 -18.01 -1.44
N ALA A 310 -13.27 -16.77 -1.61
CA ALA A 310 -14.38 -16.41 -2.50
C ALA A 310 -13.99 -16.36 -3.99
N GLY A 311 -12.68 -16.41 -4.31
CA GLY A 311 -12.18 -16.44 -5.68
C GLY A 311 -11.50 -15.15 -6.16
N THR A 312 -11.34 -14.15 -5.30
CA THR A 312 -10.54 -12.94 -5.60
C THR A 312 -9.06 -13.30 -5.61
N SER A 313 -8.35 -13.01 -6.70
CA SER A 313 -6.89 -13.13 -6.74
C SER A 313 -6.22 -12.01 -5.96
N LEU A 314 -5.05 -12.28 -5.37
CA LEU A 314 -4.30 -11.29 -4.58
C LEU A 314 -2.93 -11.04 -5.21
N ALA A 315 -2.57 -9.77 -5.39
CA ALA A 315 -1.25 -9.36 -5.89
C ALA A 315 -0.62 -8.37 -4.91
N PHE A 316 0.42 -8.81 -4.23
CA PHE A 316 1.23 -8.01 -3.32
C PHE A 316 2.45 -7.47 -4.08
N LEU A 317 2.30 -6.27 -4.68
CA LEU A 317 3.39 -5.56 -5.38
C LEU A 317 4.17 -4.70 -4.38
N THR A 318 4.61 -5.31 -3.30
CA THR A 318 5.13 -4.68 -2.10
C THR A 318 6.24 -5.53 -1.48
N GLY A 319 6.97 -4.99 -0.52
CA GLY A 319 7.92 -5.69 0.34
C GLY A 319 7.73 -5.30 1.79
N ASN A 320 8.31 -6.08 2.71
CA ASN A 320 8.03 -6.03 4.15
C ASN A 320 6.52 -6.18 4.43
N THR A 321 5.92 -7.10 3.68
CA THR A 321 4.49 -7.18 3.46
C THR A 321 3.78 -7.69 4.70
N LEU A 322 2.82 -6.89 5.24
CA LEU A 322 1.96 -7.22 6.39
C LEU A 322 2.75 -7.76 7.61
N ALA A 323 3.93 -7.21 7.87
CA ALA A 323 4.84 -7.73 8.92
C ALA A 323 4.29 -7.47 10.33
N TRP A 324 3.77 -6.25 10.59
CA TRP A 324 3.33 -5.84 11.92
C TRP A 324 1.81 -5.85 12.06
N GLN A 325 1.33 -6.54 13.10
CA GLN A 325 -0.05 -6.40 13.52
C GLN A 325 -0.27 -5.07 14.23
N VAL A 326 -1.33 -4.36 13.84
CA VAL A 326 -1.86 -3.19 14.51
C VAL A 326 -3.33 -3.39 14.87
N ARG A 327 -3.88 -2.50 15.71
CA ARG A 327 -5.31 -2.41 16.02
C ARG A 327 -5.77 -0.99 15.80
N TYR A 328 -7.06 -0.82 15.49
CA TYR A 328 -7.71 0.48 15.54
C TYR A 328 -8.54 0.64 16.81
N GLU A 329 -8.49 1.82 17.40
CA GLU A 329 -9.26 2.28 18.56
C GLU A 329 -9.96 3.62 18.23
N ALA A 330 -10.81 4.10 19.15
CA ALA A 330 -11.49 5.41 19.02
C ALA A 330 -12.22 5.58 17.68
N ASN A 331 -13.10 4.65 17.32
CA ASN A 331 -13.82 4.62 16.02
C ASN A 331 -12.86 4.68 14.83
N ASP A 332 -11.82 3.86 14.86
CA ASP A 332 -10.77 3.74 13.84
C ASP A 332 -9.93 5.02 13.63
N ARG A 333 -9.89 5.93 14.64
CA ARG A 333 -9.11 7.17 14.57
C ARG A 333 -7.74 7.11 15.25
N VAL A 334 -7.45 6.02 15.95
CA VAL A 334 -6.17 5.76 16.62
C VAL A 334 -5.67 4.38 16.22
N MET A 335 -4.47 4.32 15.66
CA MET A 335 -3.78 3.07 15.37
C MET A 335 -2.81 2.74 16.51
N VAL A 336 -2.91 1.51 17.01
CA VAL A 336 -2.10 0.96 18.12
C VAL A 336 -1.06 0.00 17.57
N GLY A 337 0.21 0.26 17.88
CA GLY A 337 1.34 -0.57 17.45
C GLY A 337 2.47 -0.55 18.45
N TYR A 338 2.48 -1.50 19.39
CA TYR A 338 3.54 -1.63 20.40
C TYR A 338 4.84 -2.21 19.84
N LYS A 339 4.77 -2.96 18.73
CA LYS A 339 5.90 -3.53 18.02
C LYS A 339 6.84 -4.36 18.92
N GLU A 340 8.12 -4.01 18.99
CA GLU A 340 9.11 -4.70 19.83
C GLU A 340 8.81 -4.62 21.33
N PHE A 341 8.01 -3.65 21.80
CA PHE A 341 7.57 -3.55 23.18
C PHE A 341 6.28 -4.33 23.46
N ALA A 342 5.68 -4.94 22.45
CA ALA A 342 4.35 -5.55 22.56
C ALA A 342 4.27 -6.66 23.61
N LYS A 343 5.34 -7.45 23.77
CA LYS A 343 5.40 -8.55 24.76
C LYS A 343 5.42 -8.06 26.21
N ASP A 344 5.93 -6.86 26.44
CA ASP A 344 6.09 -6.30 27.77
C ASP A 344 5.02 -5.27 28.12
N GLU A 345 4.55 -4.50 27.14
CA GLU A 345 3.73 -3.31 27.40
C GLU A 345 2.31 -3.40 26.82
N ASP A 346 2.05 -4.16 25.73
CA ASP A 346 0.71 -4.20 25.13
C ASP A 346 -0.30 -4.86 26.07
N PRO A 347 -1.38 -4.17 26.51
CA PRO A 347 -2.39 -4.72 27.38
C PRO A 347 -3.05 -6.00 26.85
N MET A 348 -3.10 -6.17 25.52
CA MET A 348 -3.74 -7.34 24.89
C MET A 348 -3.00 -8.65 25.17
N ARG A 349 -1.68 -8.62 25.46
CA ARG A 349 -0.90 -9.83 25.73
C ARG A 349 -1.41 -10.70 26.86
N ASN A 350 -2.08 -10.07 27.84
CA ASN A 350 -2.67 -10.73 29.02
C ASN A 350 -4.20 -10.76 28.97
N SER A 351 -4.80 -10.41 27.84
CA SER A 351 -6.26 -10.42 27.67
C SER A 351 -6.80 -11.82 27.34
N ILE A 352 -8.11 -11.92 27.18
CA ILE A 352 -8.76 -13.16 26.69
C ILE A 352 -8.51 -13.39 25.17
N THR A 353 -7.95 -12.41 24.49
CA THR A 353 -7.60 -12.45 23.05
C THR A 353 -6.14 -12.04 22.84
N PRO A 354 -5.14 -12.77 23.40
CA PRO A 354 -3.73 -12.35 23.36
C PRO A 354 -3.17 -12.29 21.92
N ARG A 355 -3.77 -13.01 20.98
CA ARG A 355 -3.43 -12.95 19.57
C ARG A 355 -3.67 -11.58 18.92
N LEU A 356 -4.35 -10.65 19.61
CA LEU A 356 -4.50 -9.26 19.17
C LEU A 356 -3.38 -8.35 19.68
N THR A 357 -2.34 -8.88 20.30
CA THR A 357 -1.12 -8.15 20.68
C THR A 357 -0.45 -7.59 19.44
N SER A 358 -0.13 -6.30 19.44
CA SER A 358 0.41 -5.60 18.25
C SER A 358 1.92 -5.83 18.08
N ALA A 359 2.28 -7.11 17.87
CA ALA A 359 3.61 -7.62 17.57
C ALA A 359 3.71 -7.99 16.07
N LEU A 360 4.82 -8.62 15.65
CA LEU A 360 4.90 -9.23 14.32
C LEU A 360 3.81 -10.31 14.19
N PHE A 361 3.21 -10.44 13.01
CA PHE A 361 2.23 -11.50 12.77
C PHE A 361 2.80 -12.91 13.01
N ARG A 362 4.09 -13.12 12.71
CA ARG A 362 4.83 -14.36 12.96
C ARG A 362 5.24 -14.58 14.42
N ASP A 363 5.04 -13.59 15.30
CA ASP A 363 5.35 -13.77 16.72
C ASP A 363 4.47 -14.85 17.34
N PRO A 364 5.00 -15.75 18.20
CA PRO A 364 4.22 -16.83 18.82
C PRO A 364 2.96 -16.39 19.57
N ILE A 365 2.90 -15.15 20.08
CA ILE A 365 1.69 -14.64 20.74
C ILE A 365 0.56 -14.36 19.75
N VAL A 366 0.89 -13.96 18.51
CA VAL A 366 -0.07 -13.74 17.41
C VAL A 366 -0.31 -15.04 16.65
N ASN A 367 0.76 -15.77 16.35
CA ASN A 367 0.80 -17.07 15.69
C ASN A 367 0.01 -17.12 14.36
N ARG A 368 0.23 -16.14 13.52
CA ARG A 368 -0.35 -16.03 12.17
C ARG A 368 0.65 -15.41 11.21
N PRO A 369 1.75 -16.13 10.87
CA PRO A 369 2.81 -15.56 10.07
C PRO A 369 2.32 -15.13 8.68
N GLU A 370 2.93 -14.11 8.13
CA GLU A 370 2.58 -13.44 6.88
C GLU A 370 2.49 -14.43 5.73
N ASN A 371 3.43 -15.38 5.67
CA ASN A 371 3.49 -16.37 4.60
C ASN A 371 2.28 -17.31 4.52
N GLN A 372 1.45 -17.38 5.55
CA GLN A 372 0.20 -18.14 5.50
C GLN A 372 -0.72 -17.68 4.36
N ILE A 373 -0.69 -16.39 4.04
CA ILE A 373 -1.49 -15.79 2.96
C ILE A 373 -0.59 -15.36 1.81
N ILE A 374 0.52 -14.66 2.10
CA ILE A 374 1.33 -14.01 1.07
C ILE A 374 2.28 -15.00 0.37
N GLY A 375 2.71 -16.04 1.08
CA GLY A 375 3.69 -17.01 0.59
C GLY A 375 5.15 -16.62 0.85
N VAL A 376 5.40 -15.42 1.37
CA VAL A 376 6.73 -14.89 1.76
C VAL A 376 6.69 -14.25 3.14
N ILE A 377 7.85 -14.01 3.73
CA ILE A 377 8.03 -13.35 5.03
C ILE A 377 9.02 -12.21 4.86
N SER A 378 8.78 -11.08 5.52
CA SER A 378 9.73 -9.96 5.57
C SER A 378 11.11 -10.42 6.07
N ASP A 379 12.16 -10.21 5.27
CA ASP A 379 13.53 -10.69 5.52
C ASP A 379 14.52 -9.58 5.84
N GLY A 380 14.53 -8.49 5.09
CA GLY A 380 15.52 -7.46 5.28
C GLY A 380 15.23 -6.10 4.67
N SER A 381 16.10 -5.16 4.99
CA SER A 381 16.06 -3.80 4.47
C SER A 381 17.45 -3.28 4.11
N ASN A 382 17.53 -2.48 3.04
CA ASN A 382 18.71 -1.74 2.65
C ASN A 382 18.31 -0.46 1.90
N ASN A 383 18.59 0.69 2.47
CA ASN A 383 18.29 1.99 1.88
C ASN A 383 19.47 2.62 1.12
N GLN A 384 20.55 1.84 0.89
CA GLN A 384 21.71 2.31 0.13
C GLN A 384 21.63 1.84 -1.32
N PRO A 385 21.56 2.76 -2.30
CA PRO A 385 21.61 2.40 -3.71
C PRO A 385 23.00 1.87 -4.10
N PRO A 386 23.11 1.06 -5.18
CA PRO A 386 22.01 0.58 -6.01
C PRO A 386 21.23 -0.57 -5.37
N GLY A 387 19.98 -0.76 -5.82
CA GLY A 387 19.18 -1.94 -5.47
C GLY A 387 19.78 -3.24 -6.07
N ALA A 388 19.34 -4.39 -5.56
CA ALA A 388 19.69 -5.68 -6.13
C ALA A 388 18.86 -5.96 -7.40
N PRO A 389 19.37 -6.79 -8.32
CA PRO A 389 18.61 -7.21 -9.47
C PRO A 389 17.52 -8.21 -9.09
N TRP A 390 16.43 -8.23 -9.83
CA TRP A 390 15.46 -9.33 -9.84
C TRP A 390 15.99 -10.42 -10.78
N ILE A 391 16.32 -11.61 -10.26
CA ILE A 391 16.84 -12.73 -11.04
C ILE A 391 15.74 -13.75 -11.27
N VAL A 392 15.34 -13.95 -12.52
CA VAL A 392 14.28 -14.90 -12.91
C VAL A 392 14.73 -16.35 -12.68
N THR A 393 13.89 -17.14 -12.01
CA THR A 393 14.17 -18.55 -11.72
C THR A 393 13.20 -19.51 -12.42
N LYS A 394 12.03 -19.04 -12.87
CA LYS A 394 10.96 -19.85 -13.45
C LYS A 394 10.33 -19.15 -14.65
N ALA A 395 11.11 -18.91 -15.71
CA ALA A 395 10.68 -18.13 -16.88
C ALA A 395 9.56 -18.77 -17.71
N ASP A 396 9.36 -20.10 -17.58
CA ASP A 396 8.24 -20.83 -18.22
C ASP A 396 6.90 -20.65 -17.51
N HIS A 397 6.86 -19.93 -16.39
CA HIS A 397 5.61 -19.62 -15.69
C HIS A 397 4.84 -18.52 -16.44
N TRP A 398 3.50 -18.61 -16.46
CA TRP A 398 2.64 -17.67 -17.18
C TRP A 398 2.82 -16.20 -16.78
N VAL A 399 3.29 -15.90 -15.56
CA VAL A 399 3.64 -14.54 -15.13
C VAL A 399 4.66 -13.89 -16.08
N TYR A 400 5.56 -14.67 -16.65
CA TYR A 400 6.59 -14.18 -17.57
C TYR A 400 6.23 -14.30 -19.05
N ALA A 401 4.99 -14.72 -19.38
CA ALA A 401 4.57 -14.79 -20.79
C ALA A 401 4.76 -13.42 -21.46
N ASN A 402 5.33 -13.43 -22.68
CA ASN A 402 5.58 -12.24 -23.50
C ASN A 402 6.53 -11.18 -22.90
N THR A 403 7.24 -11.47 -21.80
CA THR A 403 8.23 -10.55 -21.22
C THR A 403 9.57 -10.56 -21.93
N GLY A 404 9.85 -11.59 -22.75
CA GLY A 404 11.17 -11.83 -23.33
C GLY A 404 12.24 -12.32 -22.33
N LEU A 405 11.87 -12.59 -21.08
CA LEU A 405 12.77 -13.05 -20.03
C LEU A 405 12.98 -14.57 -20.12
N SER A 406 14.17 -15.02 -19.72
CA SER A 406 14.55 -16.43 -19.56
C SER A 406 15.08 -16.67 -18.14
N ASN A 407 15.26 -17.95 -17.75
CA ASN A 407 15.90 -18.27 -16.48
C ASN A 407 17.30 -17.65 -16.40
N GLY A 408 17.61 -16.97 -15.30
CA GLY A 408 18.83 -16.18 -15.14
C GLY A 408 18.75 -14.75 -15.69
N SER A 409 17.71 -14.37 -16.41
CA SER A 409 17.51 -12.98 -16.81
C SER A 409 17.44 -12.07 -15.58
N SER A 410 17.98 -10.85 -15.71
CA SER A 410 18.13 -9.89 -14.63
C SER A 410 17.42 -8.58 -14.97
N ILE A 411 16.55 -8.11 -14.06
CA ILE A 411 15.99 -6.76 -14.10
C ILE A 411 16.73 -5.95 -13.04
N PRO A 412 17.57 -4.97 -13.43
CA PRO A 412 18.43 -4.25 -12.50
C PRO A 412 17.62 -3.36 -11.55
N ASN A 413 18.09 -3.22 -10.30
CA ASN A 413 17.55 -2.32 -9.27
C ASN A 413 16.06 -2.54 -8.90
N LEU A 414 15.46 -3.66 -9.27
CA LEU A 414 14.06 -3.94 -8.97
C LEU A 414 13.86 -4.32 -7.50
N VAL A 415 14.87 -4.89 -6.84
CA VAL A 415 14.83 -5.27 -5.42
C VAL A 415 15.53 -4.20 -4.61
N PHE A 416 14.74 -3.36 -3.91
CA PHE A 416 15.31 -2.25 -3.17
C PHE A 416 14.44 -1.86 -1.98
N TYR A 417 15.04 -1.22 -1.00
CA TYR A 417 14.55 -0.68 0.25
C TYR A 417 14.21 -1.79 1.25
N GLU A 418 13.13 -2.53 1.08
CA GLU A 418 12.77 -3.69 1.88
C GLU A 418 12.27 -4.82 1.00
N TRP A 419 12.54 -6.07 1.41
CA TRP A 419 12.20 -7.26 0.65
C TRP A 419 11.77 -8.41 1.55
N ASP A 420 11.10 -9.38 0.92
CA ASP A 420 10.60 -10.59 1.53
C ASP A 420 11.33 -11.82 0.99
N SER A 421 11.35 -12.90 1.79
CA SER A 421 11.92 -14.20 1.46
C SER A 421 10.89 -15.32 1.52
N TYR A 422 11.08 -16.36 0.71
CA TYR A 422 10.34 -17.60 0.82
C TYR A 422 10.88 -18.46 1.96
N VAL A 423 10.04 -18.75 2.94
CA VAL A 423 10.36 -19.57 4.10
C VAL A 423 9.37 -20.72 4.20
N ILE A 424 9.88 -21.96 4.26
CA ILE A 424 9.05 -23.15 4.44
C ILE A 424 8.83 -23.40 5.93
N ASN A 425 7.59 -23.35 6.35
CA ASN A 425 7.13 -23.70 7.70
C ASN A 425 5.74 -24.35 7.63
N GLU A 426 5.14 -24.66 8.78
CA GLU A 426 3.82 -25.30 8.86
C GLU A 426 2.65 -24.45 8.30
N PHE A 427 2.85 -23.14 8.14
CA PHE A 427 1.87 -22.20 7.60
C PHE A 427 2.03 -21.95 6.10
N THR A 428 3.12 -22.42 5.49
CA THR A 428 3.39 -22.17 4.08
C THR A 428 2.32 -22.81 3.19
N PRO A 429 1.68 -22.04 2.29
CA PRO A 429 0.69 -22.60 1.35
C PRO A 429 1.29 -23.70 0.49
N SER A 430 0.47 -24.68 0.14
CA SER A 430 0.88 -25.72 -0.80
C SER A 430 1.03 -25.14 -2.22
N GLY A 431 1.99 -25.66 -3.00
CA GLY A 431 2.15 -25.32 -4.41
C GLY A 431 2.83 -23.97 -4.67
N VAL A 432 3.49 -23.38 -3.67
CA VAL A 432 4.26 -22.14 -3.88
C VAL A 432 5.36 -22.37 -4.88
N THR A 433 5.42 -21.52 -5.90
CA THR A 433 6.48 -21.44 -6.92
C THR A 433 7.29 -20.19 -6.70
N VAL A 434 8.62 -20.33 -6.62
CA VAL A 434 9.57 -19.20 -6.59
C VAL A 434 9.81 -18.74 -8.02
N LEU A 435 9.37 -17.52 -8.34
CA LEU A 435 9.48 -16.90 -9.66
C LEU A 435 10.80 -16.19 -9.90
N ALA A 436 11.32 -15.57 -8.85
CA ALA A 436 12.62 -14.90 -8.85
C ALA A 436 13.29 -15.08 -7.51
N SER A 437 14.63 -15.10 -7.50
CA SER A 437 15.42 -15.22 -6.29
C SER A 437 16.74 -14.47 -6.45
N SER A 438 17.02 -13.55 -5.54
CA SER A 438 18.20 -12.68 -5.61
C SER A 438 18.91 -12.62 -4.26
N VAL A 439 20.23 -12.75 -4.26
CA VAL A 439 21.02 -12.42 -3.07
C VAL A 439 21.06 -10.91 -2.94
N VAL A 440 20.62 -10.40 -1.81
CA VAL A 440 20.61 -8.97 -1.55
C VAL A 440 21.72 -8.63 -0.57
N PRO A 441 22.68 -7.77 -0.95
CA PRO A 441 23.68 -7.30 -0.02
C PRO A 441 23.03 -6.60 1.17
N ASN A 442 23.19 -7.17 2.35
CA ASN A 442 22.69 -6.61 3.60
C ASN A 442 23.83 -6.63 4.62
N ASN A 443 24.09 -5.49 5.24
CA ASN A 443 25.14 -5.36 6.25
C ASN A 443 24.75 -5.99 7.60
N VAL A 444 23.48 -6.38 7.79
CA VAL A 444 22.95 -6.89 9.06
C VAL A 444 22.74 -8.40 9.02
N ILE A 445 22.26 -8.95 7.89
CA ILE A 445 21.95 -10.39 7.74
C ILE A 445 22.78 -10.96 6.59
N GLN A 446 23.74 -11.83 6.93
CA GLN A 446 24.51 -12.54 5.91
C GLN A 446 23.63 -13.54 5.17
N GLY A 447 23.63 -13.47 3.83
CA GLY A 447 22.86 -14.38 2.98
C GLY A 447 21.38 -14.01 2.88
N SER A 448 20.99 -12.77 3.24
CA SER A 448 19.64 -12.25 2.99
C SER A 448 19.29 -12.39 1.51
N ARG A 449 18.07 -12.83 1.24
CA ARG A 449 17.60 -13.16 -0.09
C ARG A 449 16.21 -12.58 -0.33
N HIS A 450 16.08 -11.92 -1.45
CA HIS A 450 14.76 -11.59 -1.99
C HIS A 450 14.20 -12.78 -2.76
N GLU A 451 12.92 -13.07 -2.58
CA GLU A 451 12.20 -14.05 -3.40
C GLU A 451 10.78 -13.58 -3.72
N ALA A 452 10.45 -13.64 -5.01
CA ALA A 452 9.09 -13.45 -5.48
C ALA A 452 8.41 -14.79 -5.65
N THR A 453 7.16 -14.89 -5.23
CA THR A 453 6.43 -16.17 -5.23
C THR A 453 5.04 -16.05 -5.84
N ILE A 454 4.52 -17.20 -6.23
CA ILE A 454 3.12 -17.36 -6.61
C ILE A 454 2.60 -18.73 -6.19
N TYR A 455 1.34 -18.80 -5.80
CA TYR A 455 0.61 -20.06 -5.64
C TYR A 455 -0.85 -19.88 -6.07
N GLU A 456 -1.51 -21.00 -6.38
CA GLU A 456 -2.91 -21.02 -6.79
C GLU A 456 -3.81 -21.60 -5.69
N ARG A 457 -5.02 -21.06 -5.57
CA ARG A 457 -6.07 -21.54 -4.68
C ARG A 457 -7.40 -21.57 -5.44
N GLY A 458 -7.76 -22.72 -5.97
CA GLY A 458 -8.92 -22.85 -6.85
C GLY A 458 -8.70 -22.12 -8.17
N ARG A 459 -9.52 -21.10 -8.45
CA ARG A 459 -9.37 -20.24 -9.64
C ARG A 459 -8.52 -19.01 -9.37
N ALA A 460 -8.33 -18.66 -8.09
CA ALA A 460 -7.56 -17.50 -7.67
C ALA A 460 -6.07 -17.84 -7.52
N PHE A 461 -5.26 -16.85 -7.58
CA PHE A 461 -3.83 -16.93 -7.28
C PHE A 461 -3.43 -15.90 -6.22
N VAL A 462 -2.29 -16.14 -5.59
CA VAL A 462 -1.61 -15.14 -4.74
C VAL A 462 -0.21 -14.93 -5.30
N PHE A 463 0.08 -13.72 -5.72
CA PHE A 463 1.39 -13.29 -6.21
C PHE A 463 2.02 -12.33 -5.19
N ALA A 464 3.27 -12.57 -4.84
CA ALA A 464 4.07 -11.68 -4.00
C ALA A 464 5.33 -11.25 -4.76
N ALA A 465 5.47 -9.95 -4.99
CA ALA A 465 6.68 -9.38 -5.58
C ALA A 465 7.86 -9.41 -4.61
N GLY A 466 7.60 -9.35 -3.30
CA GLY A 466 8.61 -9.37 -2.26
C GLY A 466 9.57 -8.17 -2.28
N THR A 467 9.19 -7.05 -2.88
CA THR A 467 9.98 -5.82 -2.92
C THR A 467 9.10 -4.58 -3.05
N ILE A 468 9.42 -3.51 -2.32
CA ILE A 468 8.71 -2.23 -2.39
C ILE A 468 8.80 -1.60 -3.79
N TYR A 469 9.85 -1.88 -4.54
CA TYR A 469 10.17 -1.19 -5.79
C TYR A 469 9.51 -1.77 -7.05
N PHE A 470 8.69 -2.83 -6.95
CA PHE A 470 8.07 -3.45 -8.13
C PHE A 470 7.34 -2.42 -9.00
N ASN A 471 6.43 -1.65 -8.43
CA ASN A 471 5.65 -0.65 -9.15
C ASN A 471 6.46 0.59 -9.57
N GLN A 472 7.67 0.81 -9.02
CA GLN A 472 8.56 1.88 -9.50
C GLN A 472 9.13 1.60 -10.88
N HIS A 473 9.09 0.35 -11.36
CA HIS A 473 9.49 -0.06 -12.70
C HIS A 473 8.36 -0.06 -13.72
N LEU A 474 7.12 0.28 -13.33
CA LEU A 474 6.01 0.45 -14.27
C LEU A 474 6.24 1.67 -15.16
N GLN A 475 5.97 1.50 -16.46
CA GLN A 475 6.09 2.56 -17.47
C GLN A 475 4.78 3.37 -17.52
N THR A 476 4.83 4.62 -17.10
CA THR A 476 3.67 5.51 -17.04
C THR A 476 3.59 6.48 -18.23
N GLU A 477 4.51 6.41 -19.19
CA GLU A 477 4.41 7.16 -20.44
C GLU A 477 3.36 6.51 -21.34
N PRO A 478 2.35 7.26 -21.82
CA PRO A 478 1.20 6.69 -22.54
C PRO A 478 1.56 5.93 -23.82
N ALA A 479 2.67 6.26 -24.46
CA ALA A 479 3.14 5.64 -25.71
C ALA A 479 4.46 4.87 -25.54
N GLY A 480 4.90 4.64 -24.29
CA GLY A 480 6.14 3.93 -24.02
C GLY A 480 6.04 2.42 -24.33
N PRO A 481 7.16 1.76 -24.64
CA PRO A 481 7.16 0.31 -24.82
C PRO A 481 6.74 -0.38 -23.51
N VAL A 482 6.01 -1.48 -23.63
CA VAL A 482 5.67 -2.33 -22.50
C VAL A 482 6.96 -3.01 -22.01
N GLY A 483 7.42 -2.63 -20.83
CA GLY A 483 8.58 -3.24 -20.20
C GLY A 483 8.24 -4.62 -19.61
N PRO A 484 9.24 -5.42 -19.19
CA PRO A 484 8.98 -6.74 -18.64
C PRO A 484 8.15 -6.69 -17.32
N VAL A 485 8.30 -5.65 -16.50
CA VAL A 485 7.50 -5.48 -15.28
C VAL A 485 6.05 -5.12 -15.61
N ASP A 486 5.83 -4.26 -16.61
CA ASP A 486 4.49 -3.97 -17.14
C ASP A 486 3.80 -5.22 -17.65
N GLN A 487 4.54 -6.04 -18.41
CA GLN A 487 4.00 -7.29 -18.97
C GLN A 487 3.65 -8.30 -17.86
N MET A 488 4.49 -8.42 -16.83
CA MET A 488 4.14 -9.24 -15.67
C MET A 488 2.83 -8.77 -15.01
N PHE A 489 2.65 -7.47 -14.83
CA PHE A 489 1.41 -6.94 -14.23
C PHE A 489 0.19 -7.14 -15.16
N LEU A 490 0.35 -6.96 -16.47
CA LEU A 490 -0.69 -7.30 -17.46
C LEU A 490 -1.08 -8.78 -17.37
N ASN A 491 -0.11 -9.67 -17.22
CA ASN A 491 -0.36 -11.11 -17.10
C ASN A 491 -1.14 -11.45 -15.82
N LEU A 492 -0.85 -10.77 -14.68
CA LEU A 492 -1.62 -10.92 -13.44
C LEU A 492 -3.07 -10.46 -13.63
N LEU A 493 -3.28 -9.28 -14.23
CA LEU A 493 -4.62 -8.75 -14.52
C LEU A 493 -5.41 -9.66 -15.46
N THR A 494 -4.77 -10.14 -16.53
CA THR A 494 -5.37 -11.08 -17.48
C THR A 494 -5.74 -12.40 -16.82
N ARG A 495 -4.86 -12.95 -15.99
CA ARG A 495 -5.11 -14.22 -15.26
C ARG A 495 -6.25 -14.08 -14.25
N ALA A 496 -6.41 -12.90 -13.66
CA ALA A 496 -7.54 -12.57 -12.79
C ALA A 496 -8.85 -12.26 -13.56
N ASP A 497 -8.84 -12.32 -14.89
CA ASP A 497 -9.96 -11.96 -15.76
C ASP A 497 -10.38 -10.46 -15.66
N ALA A 498 -9.47 -9.60 -15.22
CA ALA A 498 -9.68 -8.15 -15.22
C ALA A 498 -9.49 -7.58 -16.63
N THR A 499 -10.43 -6.74 -17.07
CA THR A 499 -10.49 -6.25 -18.45
C THR A 499 -10.30 -4.74 -18.52
N ALA A 500 -9.43 -4.31 -19.44
CA ALA A 500 -9.25 -2.90 -19.74
C ALA A 500 -10.26 -2.42 -20.80
N TYR A 501 -10.75 -1.20 -20.66
CA TYR A 501 -11.46 -0.51 -21.71
C TYR A 501 -10.46 0.29 -22.55
N GLN A 502 -10.43 0.01 -23.85
CA GLN A 502 -9.73 0.83 -24.83
C GLN A 502 -10.80 1.49 -25.72
N PRO A 503 -10.83 2.84 -25.83
CA PRO A 503 -11.78 3.57 -26.64
C PRO A 503 -11.60 3.36 -28.13
#